data_b696eab444c61e8bd8991b6d2e56ce44
#
_entry.id   b696eab444c61e8bd8991b6d2e56ce44
#
_cell.length_a   1.000
_cell.length_b   1.000
_cell.length_c   1.000
_cell.angle_alpha   90.00
_cell.angle_beta   90.00
_cell.angle_gamma   90.00
#
_symmetry.space_group_name_H-M   'P 1'
#
loop_
_entity.id
_entity.type
_entity.pdbx_description
1 polymer ?
#
loop_
_entity_poly.entity_id
_entity_poly.type
_entity_poly.pdbx_seq_one_letter_code
_entity_poly.pdbx_strand_id
1 'polypeptide(L)'
;RTGIGSGREDVNVSCKGGTRVEIKGVAHNKWIPRLSHIEAFRQYALLAIRKELLSRDYQAEKWKISTIPLSFEKLSSKYPPIVMAKKSRYQIHAVNLPGFAGLMSHFTQPGKYFANEISDRLKVIACIEKPNLTHSESFDIKESGIDYDKIRSLLGAHPTDAQIIFWGPETDIPTALETIEERCQMAFSGVPNETRKGLPDGTTIFERVLPGADRMYPDTDSAPIPLDEKEIEEINQDLPLPIHKRFEQ
;
A
#
# COMPACT_ATOMS: atom_id res chain seq x y z
N ARG A 1 -25.78 -0.05 21.89
CA ARG A 1 -25.93 -1.17 20.95
C ARG A 1 -24.61 -1.91 20.85
N THR A 2 -24.64 -3.22 20.90
CA THR A 2 -23.50 -4.11 20.67
C THR A 2 -23.80 -4.98 19.46
N GLY A 3 -22.83 -5.16 18.55
CA GLY A 3 -22.98 -5.98 17.37
C GLY A 3 -22.34 -5.38 16.11
N ILE A 4 -22.41 -6.10 15.01
CA ILE A 4 -21.82 -5.69 13.72
C ILE A 4 -22.51 -4.38 13.25
N GLY A 5 -21.71 -3.36 12.91
CA GLY A 5 -22.20 -2.07 12.43
C GLY A 5 -22.68 -1.10 13.51
N SER A 6 -22.51 -1.43 14.81
CA SER A 6 -22.88 -0.54 15.91
C SER A 6 -21.96 0.65 16.11
N GLY A 7 -20.71 0.57 15.63
CA GLY A 7 -19.73 1.64 15.63
C GLY A 7 -18.74 1.42 14.51
N ARG A 8 -18.15 2.49 14.00
CA ARG A 8 -17.07 2.48 13.02
C ARG A 8 -15.96 3.38 13.52
N GLU A 9 -14.75 2.86 13.51
CA GLU A 9 -13.56 3.59 13.92
C GLU A 9 -12.54 3.58 12.80
N ASP A 10 -12.04 4.77 12.45
CA ASP A 10 -10.94 4.97 11.54
C ASP A 10 -9.78 5.59 12.35
N VAL A 11 -8.63 4.93 12.37
CA VAL A 11 -7.45 5.37 13.11
C VAL A 11 -6.48 6.05 12.18
N ASN A 12 -6.14 7.31 12.45
CA ASN A 12 -5.17 8.05 11.67
C ASN A 12 -3.83 8.11 12.40
N VAL A 13 -2.76 7.72 11.72
CA VAL A 13 -1.40 7.71 12.28
C VAL A 13 -0.47 8.48 11.36
N SER A 14 0.36 9.34 11.95
CA SER A 14 1.46 10.02 11.26
C SER A 14 2.64 10.19 12.19
N CYS A 15 3.85 10.00 11.66
CA CYS A 15 5.11 10.22 12.37
C CYS A 15 5.84 11.44 11.82
N LYS A 16 6.80 11.97 12.58
CA LYS A 16 7.66 13.05 12.10
C LYS A 16 8.39 12.63 10.82
N GLY A 17 8.18 13.36 9.75
CA GLY A 17 8.74 13.08 8.42
C GLY A 17 7.92 12.09 7.58
N GLY A 18 6.88 11.47 8.15
CA GLY A 18 5.91 10.64 7.43
C GLY A 18 4.68 11.43 6.98
N THR A 19 3.69 10.72 6.48
CA THR A 19 2.40 11.26 6.07
C THR A 19 1.27 10.64 6.89
N ARG A 20 0.05 11.18 6.74
CA ARG A 20 -1.13 10.59 7.35
C ARG A 20 -1.48 9.26 6.65
N VAL A 21 -1.57 8.20 7.43
CA VAL A 21 -2.11 6.92 7.02
C VAL A 21 -3.41 6.68 7.77
N GLU A 22 -4.47 6.36 7.04
CA GLU A 22 -5.78 6.03 7.60
C GLU A 22 -5.91 4.50 7.72
N ILE A 23 -6.20 4.01 8.93
CA ILE A 23 -6.42 2.58 9.19
C ILE A 23 -7.91 2.35 9.40
N LYS A 24 -8.51 1.57 8.50
CA LYS A 24 -9.94 1.19 8.55
C LYS A 24 -10.15 -0.23 9.09
N GLY A 25 -11.42 -0.54 9.38
CA GLY A 25 -11.81 -1.87 9.83
C GLY A 25 -11.37 -2.18 11.25
N VAL A 26 -11.22 -1.17 12.10
CA VAL A 26 -10.91 -1.35 13.51
C VAL A 26 -12.17 -1.80 14.25
N ALA A 27 -12.27 -3.11 14.49
CA ALA A 27 -13.46 -3.71 15.10
C ALA A 27 -13.51 -3.56 16.63
N HIS A 28 -12.39 -3.26 17.27
CA HIS A 28 -12.29 -3.17 18.73
C HIS A 28 -11.29 -2.11 19.16
N ASN A 29 -11.68 -1.21 20.06
CA ASN A 29 -10.84 -0.15 20.63
C ASN A 29 -9.53 -0.69 21.22
N LYS A 30 -9.53 -1.91 21.75
CA LYS A 30 -8.31 -2.54 22.29
C LYS A 30 -7.21 -2.80 21.23
N TRP A 31 -7.55 -2.73 19.93
CA TRP A 31 -6.56 -2.85 18.86
C TRP A 31 -5.82 -1.53 18.59
N ILE A 32 -6.43 -0.38 18.93
CA ILE A 32 -5.91 0.96 18.60
C ILE A 32 -4.47 1.16 19.05
N PRO A 33 -4.10 0.89 20.32
CA PRO A 33 -2.71 1.11 20.76
C PRO A 33 -1.70 0.30 19.95
N ARG A 34 -2.03 -0.97 19.63
CA ARG A 34 -1.16 -1.84 18.84
C ARG A 34 -1.08 -1.40 17.39
N LEU A 35 -2.22 -1.09 16.77
CA LEU A 35 -2.28 -0.58 15.40
C LEU A 35 -1.46 0.70 15.24
N SER A 36 -1.64 1.66 16.16
CA SER A 36 -0.91 2.93 16.15
C SER A 36 0.60 2.71 16.32
N HIS A 37 1.00 1.82 17.22
CA HIS A 37 2.40 1.53 17.46
C HIS A 37 3.06 0.86 16.25
N ILE A 38 2.42 -0.17 15.68
CA ILE A 38 2.95 -0.91 14.53
C ILE A 38 2.98 -0.03 13.28
N GLU A 39 1.96 0.81 13.06
CA GLU A 39 1.96 1.74 11.95
C GLU A 39 3.04 2.82 12.10
N ALA A 40 3.26 3.34 13.31
CA ALA A 40 4.35 4.27 13.58
C ALA A 40 5.72 3.63 13.28
N PHE A 41 5.92 2.37 13.68
CA PHE A 41 7.12 1.61 13.34
C PHE A 41 7.25 1.39 11.82
N ARG A 42 6.16 1.04 11.14
CA ARG A 42 6.15 0.89 9.68
C ARG A 42 6.58 2.18 8.98
N GLN A 43 6.06 3.32 9.39
CA GLN A 43 6.45 4.62 8.84
C GLN A 43 7.94 4.91 9.06
N TYR A 44 8.44 4.63 10.27
CA TYR A 44 9.87 4.75 10.56
C TYR A 44 10.72 3.86 9.63
N ALA A 45 10.31 2.61 9.41
CA ALA A 45 11.00 1.69 8.51
C ALA A 45 11.00 2.19 7.05
N LEU A 46 9.86 2.73 6.57
CA LEU A 46 9.77 3.31 5.23
C LEU A 46 10.64 4.57 5.08
N LEU A 47 10.76 5.39 6.12
CA LEU A 47 11.67 6.54 6.13
C LEU A 47 13.15 6.11 6.13
N ALA A 48 13.48 4.98 6.76
CA ALA A 48 14.82 4.39 6.69
C ALA A 48 15.13 3.91 5.27
N ILE A 49 14.19 3.23 4.60
CA ILE A 49 14.31 2.86 3.17
C ILE A 49 14.53 4.09 2.30
N ARG A 50 13.73 5.14 2.49
CA ARG A 50 13.92 6.42 1.78
C ARG A 50 15.33 6.97 1.95
N LYS A 51 15.81 7.03 3.19
CA LYS A 51 17.16 7.54 3.51
C LYS A 51 18.22 6.76 2.77
N GLU A 52 18.11 5.44 2.74
CA GLU A 52 19.05 4.56 2.05
C GLU A 52 19.02 4.77 0.54
N LEU A 53 17.83 4.84 -0.09
CA LEU A 53 17.68 5.10 -1.52
C LEU A 53 18.28 6.44 -1.93
N LEU A 54 18.03 7.49 -1.15
CA LEU A 54 18.59 8.83 -1.43
C LEU A 54 20.11 8.86 -1.28
N SER A 55 20.70 8.00 -0.44
CA SER A 55 22.16 7.89 -0.30
C SER A 55 22.83 7.19 -1.48
N ARG A 56 22.05 6.50 -2.34
CA ARG A 56 22.52 5.78 -3.53
C ARG A 56 22.46 6.60 -4.81
N ASP A 57 22.26 7.93 -4.73
CA ASP A 57 22.22 8.89 -5.85
C ASP A 57 21.13 8.61 -6.91
N TYR A 58 20.06 7.91 -6.58
CA TYR A 58 18.92 7.75 -7.47
C TYR A 58 17.95 8.93 -7.36
N GLN A 59 17.45 9.39 -8.51
CA GLN A 59 16.42 10.44 -8.62
C GLN A 59 15.07 9.79 -8.92
N ALA A 60 14.09 10.08 -8.09
CA ALA A 60 12.74 9.48 -8.20
C ALA A 60 12.12 9.69 -9.59
N GLU A 61 12.30 10.89 -10.18
CA GLU A 61 11.69 11.28 -11.46
C GLU A 61 12.26 10.51 -12.65
N LYS A 62 13.50 10.04 -12.54
CA LYS A 62 14.20 9.29 -13.58
C LYS A 62 14.24 7.78 -13.32
N TRP A 63 13.81 7.38 -12.12
CA TRP A 63 13.87 5.99 -11.73
C TRP A 63 12.79 5.17 -12.44
N LYS A 64 13.20 4.08 -13.06
CA LYS A 64 12.31 3.15 -13.76
C LYS A 64 12.76 1.72 -13.55
N ILE A 65 11.80 0.82 -13.63
CA ILE A 65 12.05 -0.62 -13.68
C ILE A 65 12.53 -1.03 -15.07
N SER A 66 13.21 -2.18 -15.15
CA SER A 66 13.33 -2.94 -16.39
C SER A 66 12.73 -4.33 -16.18
N THR A 67 12.15 -4.92 -17.22
CA THR A 67 11.42 -6.17 -17.12
C THR A 67 11.65 -7.05 -18.33
N ILE A 68 11.61 -8.36 -18.09
CA ILE A 68 11.61 -9.38 -19.14
C ILE A 68 10.55 -10.43 -18.84
N PRO A 69 9.84 -10.95 -19.85
CA PRO A 69 9.01 -12.14 -19.70
C PRO A 69 9.91 -13.34 -19.47
N LEU A 70 9.50 -14.24 -18.58
CA LEU A 70 10.16 -15.50 -18.32
C LEU A 70 9.30 -16.67 -18.83
N SER A 71 9.96 -17.75 -19.21
CA SER A 71 9.26 -19.01 -19.47
C SER A 71 9.36 -19.93 -18.25
N PHE A 72 8.27 -20.58 -17.90
CA PHE A 72 8.24 -21.54 -16.78
C PHE A 72 9.22 -22.70 -16.98
N GLU A 73 9.50 -23.08 -18.24
CA GLU A 73 10.45 -24.13 -18.60
C GLU A 73 11.88 -23.70 -18.25
N LYS A 74 12.23 -22.44 -18.53
CA LYS A 74 13.56 -21.88 -18.24
C LYS A 74 13.79 -21.63 -16.74
N LEU A 75 12.71 -21.39 -15.99
CA LEU A 75 12.78 -21.12 -14.57
C LEU A 75 13.06 -22.39 -13.76
N SER A 76 12.57 -23.56 -14.24
CA SER A 76 12.78 -24.89 -13.59
C SER A 76 12.47 -24.95 -12.09
N SER A 77 11.64 -24.03 -11.59
CA SER A 77 11.33 -23.89 -10.16
C SER A 77 10.32 -24.93 -9.71
N LYS A 78 10.57 -25.52 -8.53
CA LYS A 78 9.63 -26.38 -7.81
C LYS A 78 8.80 -25.59 -6.77
N TYR A 79 8.97 -24.29 -6.70
CA TYR A 79 8.24 -23.45 -5.76
C TYR A 79 6.73 -23.55 -5.99
N PRO A 80 5.95 -24.01 -4.99
CA PRO A 80 4.53 -24.34 -5.21
C PRO A 80 3.70 -23.21 -5.84
N PRO A 81 3.86 -21.92 -5.46
CA PRO A 81 3.12 -20.84 -6.11
C PRO A 81 3.42 -20.72 -7.62
N ILE A 82 4.67 -20.91 -8.04
CA ILE A 82 5.05 -20.85 -9.46
C ILE A 82 4.48 -22.08 -10.22
N VAL A 83 4.49 -23.24 -9.59
CA VAL A 83 3.87 -24.45 -10.17
C VAL A 83 2.37 -24.24 -10.37
N MET A 84 1.69 -23.61 -9.42
CA MET A 84 0.27 -23.24 -9.52
C MET A 84 0.03 -22.21 -10.63
N ALA A 85 0.86 -21.17 -10.70
CA ALA A 85 0.79 -20.15 -11.76
C ALA A 85 0.90 -20.78 -13.17
N LYS A 86 1.82 -21.74 -13.34
CA LYS A 86 1.94 -22.51 -14.60
C LYS A 86 0.64 -23.28 -14.94
N LYS A 87 0.04 -23.94 -13.94
CA LYS A 87 -1.23 -24.65 -14.12
C LYS A 87 -2.37 -23.72 -14.51
N SER A 88 -2.38 -22.51 -13.95
CA SER A 88 -3.35 -21.45 -14.24
C SER A 88 -3.09 -20.72 -15.56
N ARG A 89 -2.05 -21.10 -16.31
CA ARG A 89 -1.61 -20.46 -17.57
C ARG A 89 -1.32 -18.97 -17.41
N TYR A 90 -0.82 -18.56 -16.25
CA TYR A 90 -0.38 -17.20 -15.99
C TYR A 90 0.89 -16.88 -16.78
N GLN A 91 1.12 -15.60 -17.02
CA GLN A 91 2.44 -15.12 -17.43
C GLN A 91 3.33 -14.93 -16.22
N ILE A 92 4.64 -15.03 -16.43
CA ILE A 92 5.64 -14.78 -15.39
C ILE A 92 6.66 -13.79 -15.90
N HIS A 93 6.99 -12.80 -15.08
CA HIS A 93 7.92 -11.74 -15.42
C HIS A 93 8.99 -11.58 -14.35
N ALA A 94 10.22 -11.30 -14.78
CA ALA A 94 11.26 -10.78 -13.91
C ALA A 94 11.33 -9.25 -14.05
N VAL A 95 11.51 -8.57 -12.93
CA VAL A 95 11.61 -7.12 -12.84
C VAL A 95 12.89 -6.77 -12.10
N ASN A 96 13.68 -5.88 -12.65
CA ASN A 96 14.81 -5.27 -11.98
C ASN A 96 14.41 -3.96 -11.31
N LEU A 97 14.83 -3.81 -10.07
CA LEU A 97 14.61 -2.62 -9.24
C LEU A 97 15.95 -1.95 -8.96
N PRO A 98 16.36 -0.94 -9.76
CA PRO A 98 17.63 -0.27 -9.61
C PRO A 98 17.79 0.32 -8.19
N GLY A 99 18.92 0.01 -7.56
CA GLY A 99 19.24 0.55 -6.24
C GLY A 99 18.50 -0.06 -5.05
N PHE A 100 17.70 -1.13 -5.22
CA PHE A 100 16.89 -1.73 -4.13
C PHE A 100 17.54 -2.93 -3.44
N ALA A 101 18.80 -3.27 -3.72
CA ALA A 101 19.48 -4.36 -3.01
C ALA A 101 19.46 -4.13 -1.49
N GLY A 102 19.06 -5.17 -0.72
CA GLY A 102 18.92 -5.13 0.73
C GLY A 102 17.63 -4.48 1.24
N LEU A 103 16.78 -3.93 0.35
CA LEU A 103 15.57 -3.23 0.77
C LEU A 103 14.29 -4.09 0.65
N MET A 104 14.30 -5.12 -0.19
CA MET A 104 13.13 -5.98 -0.34
C MET A 104 12.81 -6.76 0.92
N SER A 105 13.84 -7.19 1.65
CA SER A 105 13.75 -7.88 2.94
C SER A 105 13.76 -6.92 4.14
N HIS A 106 13.70 -5.60 3.91
CA HIS A 106 13.64 -4.63 5.01
C HIS A 106 12.34 -4.78 5.81
N PHE A 107 12.47 -5.01 7.10
CA PHE A 107 11.36 -5.26 8.01
C PHE A 107 10.48 -4.01 8.17
N THR A 108 9.19 -4.14 7.93
CA THR A 108 8.23 -3.02 8.00
C THR A 108 7.17 -3.20 9.08
N GLN A 109 6.76 -4.42 9.36
CA GLN A 109 5.78 -4.77 10.38
C GLN A 109 6.08 -6.20 10.89
N PRO A 110 5.57 -6.62 12.04
CA PRO A 110 5.72 -8.02 12.48
C PRO A 110 5.37 -9.01 11.38
N GLY A 111 6.37 -9.82 10.98
CA GLY A 111 6.23 -10.80 9.90
C GLY A 111 6.06 -10.24 8.48
N LYS A 112 6.30 -8.95 8.27
CA LYS A 112 6.19 -8.30 6.95
C LYS A 112 7.43 -7.48 6.61
N TYR A 113 7.74 -7.47 5.32
CA TYR A 113 8.89 -6.79 4.73
C TYR A 113 8.43 -5.82 3.64
N PHE A 114 9.34 -5.03 3.09
CA PHE A 114 9.01 -4.10 2.02
C PHE A 114 8.40 -4.79 0.80
N ALA A 115 8.85 -6.00 0.46
CA ALA A 115 8.24 -6.80 -0.61
C ALA A 115 6.73 -7.06 -0.40
N ASN A 116 6.26 -7.13 0.85
CA ASN A 116 4.83 -7.30 1.14
C ASN A 116 4.03 -6.04 0.81
N GLU A 117 4.63 -4.85 0.87
CA GLU A 117 3.99 -3.60 0.44
C GLU A 117 3.66 -3.62 -1.06
N ILE A 118 4.56 -4.19 -1.87
CA ILE A 118 4.35 -4.39 -3.32
C ILE A 118 3.29 -5.48 -3.54
N SER A 119 3.43 -6.63 -2.88
CA SER A 119 2.51 -7.77 -2.99
C SER A 119 1.07 -7.40 -2.62
N ASP A 120 0.87 -6.59 -1.57
CA ASP A 120 -0.44 -6.09 -1.16
C ASP A 120 -1.08 -5.23 -2.26
N ARG A 121 -0.30 -4.36 -2.91
CA ARG A 121 -0.79 -3.51 -4.00
C ARG A 121 -1.09 -4.28 -5.27
N LEU A 122 -0.27 -5.28 -5.63
CA LEU A 122 -0.56 -6.19 -6.74
C LEU A 122 -1.92 -6.89 -6.56
N LYS A 123 -2.25 -7.29 -5.33
CA LYS A 123 -3.55 -7.88 -5.04
C LYS A 123 -4.71 -6.89 -5.24
N VAL A 124 -4.57 -5.66 -4.77
CA VAL A 124 -5.67 -4.69 -4.74
C VAL A 124 -5.81 -3.94 -6.07
N ILE A 125 -4.70 -3.54 -6.68
CA ILE A 125 -4.69 -2.68 -7.88
C ILE A 125 -4.68 -3.52 -9.16
N ALA A 126 -3.80 -4.54 -9.23
CA ALA A 126 -3.69 -5.40 -10.40
C ALA A 126 -4.56 -6.68 -10.30
N CYS A 127 -5.35 -6.84 -9.24
CA CYS A 127 -6.24 -7.98 -9.01
C CYS A 127 -5.53 -9.35 -9.03
N ILE A 128 -4.23 -9.39 -8.74
CA ILE A 128 -3.44 -10.62 -8.72
C ILE A 128 -3.39 -11.18 -7.30
N GLU A 129 -4.07 -12.30 -7.06
CA GLU A 129 -4.15 -12.95 -5.75
C GLU A 129 -2.80 -13.45 -5.25
N LYS A 130 -2.62 -13.38 -3.92
CA LYS A 130 -1.42 -13.90 -3.25
C LYS A 130 -1.42 -15.43 -3.15
N PRO A 131 -0.23 -16.06 -3.17
CA PRO A 131 1.10 -15.49 -3.36
C PRO A 131 1.34 -15.07 -4.82
N ASN A 132 1.80 -13.86 -5.05
CA ASN A 132 1.88 -13.24 -6.38
C ASN A 132 3.29 -12.80 -6.79
N LEU A 133 4.25 -12.83 -5.87
CA LEU A 133 5.65 -12.52 -6.16
C LEU A 133 6.62 -13.28 -5.26
N THR A 134 7.87 -13.36 -5.71
CA THR A 134 9.07 -13.67 -4.93
C THR A 134 10.17 -12.70 -5.32
N HIS A 135 11.25 -12.62 -4.54
CA HIS A 135 12.31 -11.63 -4.79
C HIS A 135 13.70 -12.19 -4.44
N SER A 136 14.75 -11.53 -4.93
CA SER A 136 16.14 -11.95 -4.77
C SER A 136 16.67 -12.01 -3.35
N GLU A 137 15.90 -11.54 -2.37
CA GLU A 137 16.24 -11.54 -0.95
C GLU A 137 15.26 -12.38 -0.11
N SER A 138 14.42 -13.20 -0.75
CA SER A 138 13.49 -14.07 -0.03
C SER A 138 14.25 -15.12 0.79
N PHE A 139 13.79 -15.40 2.00
CA PHE A 139 14.45 -16.38 2.89
C PHE A 139 14.42 -17.81 2.36
N ASP A 140 13.45 -18.12 1.51
CA ASP A 140 13.22 -19.43 0.89
C ASP A 140 13.85 -19.58 -0.52
N ILE A 141 14.75 -18.66 -0.89
CA ILE A 141 15.40 -18.66 -2.22
C ILE A 141 16.00 -20.02 -2.59
N LYS A 142 16.75 -20.63 -1.64
CA LYS A 142 17.41 -21.91 -1.89
C LYS A 142 16.42 -23.04 -2.12
N GLU A 143 15.28 -23.02 -1.44
CA GLU A 143 14.22 -24.01 -1.56
C GLU A 143 13.37 -23.80 -2.81
N SER A 144 13.25 -22.55 -3.28
CA SER A 144 12.49 -22.18 -4.48
C SER A 144 13.09 -22.76 -5.77
N GLY A 145 14.38 -23.06 -5.78
CA GLY A 145 15.11 -23.51 -6.97
C GLY A 145 15.24 -22.43 -8.06
N ILE A 146 15.05 -21.17 -7.69
CA ILE A 146 15.18 -20.02 -8.62
C ILE A 146 16.64 -19.55 -8.62
N ASP A 147 17.23 -19.49 -9.80
CA ASP A 147 18.57 -18.96 -10.02
C ASP A 147 18.51 -17.43 -10.26
N TYR A 148 18.60 -16.67 -9.19
CA TYR A 148 18.57 -15.19 -9.28
C TYR A 148 19.84 -14.60 -9.91
N ASP A 149 20.97 -15.31 -9.91
CA ASP A 149 22.19 -14.83 -10.58
C ASP A 149 22.02 -14.86 -12.09
N LYS A 150 21.37 -15.92 -12.60
CA LYS A 150 20.97 -15.99 -14.01
C LYS A 150 19.95 -14.92 -14.38
N ILE A 151 18.95 -14.66 -13.53
CA ILE A 151 17.94 -13.62 -13.76
C ILE A 151 18.59 -12.25 -13.75
N ARG A 152 19.49 -11.97 -12.82
CA ARG A 152 20.28 -10.72 -12.76
C ARG A 152 21.06 -10.51 -14.05
N SER A 153 21.72 -11.55 -14.54
CA SER A 153 22.46 -11.50 -15.80
C SER A 153 21.56 -11.23 -17.01
N LEU A 154 20.38 -11.85 -17.06
CA LEU A 154 19.40 -11.63 -18.14
C LEU A 154 18.82 -10.21 -18.14
N LEU A 155 18.68 -9.59 -16.98
CA LEU A 155 18.21 -8.22 -16.83
C LEU A 155 19.31 -7.17 -17.00
N GLY A 156 20.58 -7.56 -17.08
CA GLY A 156 21.71 -6.64 -17.09
C GLY A 156 21.80 -5.82 -15.79
N ALA A 157 21.36 -6.42 -14.66
CA ALA A 157 21.21 -5.73 -13.40
C ALA A 157 22.55 -5.47 -12.70
N HIS A 158 22.64 -4.32 -12.01
CA HIS A 158 23.78 -3.95 -11.20
C HIS A 158 23.76 -4.69 -9.84
N PRO A 159 24.91 -4.89 -9.17
CA PRO A 159 24.94 -5.49 -7.83
C PRO A 159 24.12 -4.78 -6.76
N THR A 160 23.86 -3.48 -6.94
CA THR A 160 23.00 -2.67 -6.04
C THR A 160 21.50 -2.84 -6.29
N ASP A 161 21.11 -3.64 -7.28
CA ASP A 161 19.73 -3.80 -7.67
C ASP A 161 19.10 -5.02 -7.00
N ALA A 162 17.80 -4.96 -6.75
CA ALA A 162 17.02 -6.13 -6.37
C ALA A 162 16.18 -6.64 -7.56
N GLN A 163 15.80 -7.90 -7.51
CA GLN A 163 14.96 -8.51 -8.55
C GLN A 163 13.67 -9.08 -7.92
N ILE A 164 12.55 -8.85 -8.61
CA ILE A 164 11.26 -9.47 -8.32
C ILE A 164 10.93 -10.42 -9.47
N ILE A 165 10.34 -11.56 -9.13
CA ILE A 165 9.60 -12.41 -10.07
C ILE A 165 8.16 -12.38 -9.61
N PHE A 166 7.24 -12.01 -10.51
CA PHE A 166 5.81 -12.05 -10.25
C PHE A 166 5.08 -12.80 -11.38
N TRP A 167 3.84 -13.19 -11.12
CA TRP A 167 3.01 -13.95 -12.06
C TRP A 167 1.56 -13.55 -11.93
N GLY A 168 0.83 -13.57 -13.04
CA GLY A 168 -0.57 -13.20 -13.09
C GLY A 168 -1.19 -13.47 -14.46
N PRO A 169 -2.51 -13.25 -14.61
CA PRO A 169 -3.17 -13.25 -15.91
C PRO A 169 -2.50 -12.25 -16.87
N GLU A 170 -2.46 -12.61 -18.15
CA GLU A 170 -1.83 -11.77 -19.19
C GLU A 170 -2.41 -10.35 -19.23
N THR A 171 -3.73 -10.24 -19.04
CA THR A 171 -4.46 -8.95 -19.03
C THR A 171 -4.01 -8.01 -17.91
N ASP A 172 -3.52 -8.55 -16.80
CA ASP A 172 -3.22 -7.81 -15.59
C ASP A 172 -1.72 -7.45 -15.48
N ILE A 173 -0.88 -8.03 -16.36
CA ILE A 173 0.58 -7.78 -16.35
C ILE A 173 0.94 -6.29 -16.51
N PRO A 174 0.35 -5.53 -17.46
CA PRO A 174 0.67 -4.10 -17.59
C PRO A 174 0.40 -3.33 -16.30
N THR A 175 -0.79 -3.51 -15.71
CA THR A 175 -1.17 -2.86 -14.43
C THR A 175 -0.26 -3.31 -13.27
N ALA A 176 0.18 -4.57 -13.27
CA ALA A 176 1.11 -5.07 -12.27
C ALA A 176 2.47 -4.40 -12.36
N LEU A 177 3.02 -4.22 -13.56
CA LEU A 177 4.29 -3.54 -13.79
C LEU A 177 4.22 -2.07 -13.34
N GLU A 178 3.17 -1.35 -13.71
CA GLU A 178 2.91 0.02 -13.26
C GLU A 178 2.83 0.08 -11.73
N THR A 179 2.10 -0.84 -11.11
CA THR A 179 1.94 -0.91 -9.65
C THR A 179 3.27 -1.13 -8.93
N ILE A 180 4.14 -2.00 -9.47
CA ILE A 180 5.48 -2.23 -8.92
C ILE A 180 6.33 -0.96 -9.04
N GLU A 181 6.34 -0.33 -10.22
CA GLU A 181 7.10 0.89 -10.47
C GLU A 181 6.66 2.02 -9.55
N GLU A 182 5.36 2.32 -9.50
CA GLU A 182 4.80 3.36 -8.64
C GLU A 182 5.13 3.13 -7.16
N ARG A 183 4.96 1.87 -6.66
CA ARG A 183 5.25 1.61 -5.24
C ARG A 183 6.73 1.82 -4.91
N CYS A 184 7.62 1.47 -5.82
CA CYS A 184 9.05 1.70 -5.64
C CYS A 184 9.40 3.20 -5.76
N GLN A 185 8.80 3.94 -6.69
CA GLN A 185 8.94 5.39 -6.78
C GLN A 185 8.46 6.10 -5.50
N MET A 186 7.33 5.69 -4.93
CA MET A 186 6.85 6.20 -3.64
C MET A 186 7.85 6.00 -2.49
N ALA A 187 8.75 5.01 -2.57
CA ALA A 187 9.77 4.80 -1.55
C ALA A 187 10.76 5.96 -1.45
N PHE A 188 11.01 6.69 -2.55
CA PHE A 188 11.84 7.91 -2.55
C PHE A 188 11.18 9.08 -1.81
N SER A 189 9.85 9.10 -1.75
CA SER A 189 9.10 10.07 -0.94
C SER A 189 8.89 9.61 0.51
N GLY A 190 9.06 8.31 0.77
CA GLY A 190 8.95 7.69 2.10
C GLY A 190 7.61 7.01 2.33
N VAL A 191 6.76 7.62 3.17
CA VAL A 191 5.46 7.05 3.53
C VAL A 191 4.40 7.46 2.51
N PRO A 192 3.76 6.52 1.80
CA PRO A 192 2.68 6.87 0.89
C PRO A 192 1.43 7.29 1.65
N ASN A 193 0.68 8.23 1.08
CA ASN A 193 -0.63 8.64 1.59
C ASN A 193 -1.67 7.61 1.17
N GLU A 194 -2.07 6.75 2.09
CA GLU A 194 -2.89 5.58 1.79
C GLU A 194 -3.85 5.20 2.91
N THR A 195 -4.90 4.48 2.54
CA THR A 195 -5.79 3.79 3.47
C THR A 195 -5.34 2.34 3.61
N ARG A 196 -5.30 1.87 4.84
CA ARG A 196 -4.91 0.49 5.18
C ARG A 196 -6.01 -0.19 5.98
N LYS A 197 -6.13 -1.49 5.85
CA LYS A 197 -7.03 -2.32 6.65
C LYS A 197 -6.30 -2.84 7.88
N GLY A 198 -6.85 -2.59 9.06
CA GLY A 198 -6.33 -3.14 10.32
C GLY A 198 -6.64 -4.62 10.48
N LEU A 199 -5.68 -5.37 11.04
CA LEU A 199 -5.82 -6.79 11.34
C LEU A 199 -5.79 -7.02 12.86
N PRO A 200 -6.35 -8.15 13.36
CA PRO A 200 -6.40 -8.44 14.80
C PRO A 200 -5.05 -8.52 15.50
N ASP A 201 -3.99 -8.87 14.76
CA ASP A 201 -2.62 -8.94 15.26
C ASP A 201 -1.93 -7.56 15.35
N GLY A 202 -2.64 -6.49 14.96
CA GLY A 202 -2.15 -5.10 14.94
C GLY A 202 -1.34 -4.74 13.69
N THR A 203 -1.15 -5.67 12.76
CA THR A 203 -0.56 -5.35 11.45
C THR A 203 -1.62 -4.76 10.52
N THR A 204 -1.16 -4.18 9.43
CA THR A 204 -2.03 -3.59 8.41
C THR A 204 -1.68 -4.10 7.01
N ILE A 205 -2.65 -4.05 6.11
CA ILE A 205 -2.46 -4.33 4.69
C ILE A 205 -2.97 -3.15 3.86
N PHE A 206 -2.41 -2.95 2.68
CA PHE A 206 -2.87 -1.91 1.76
C PHE A 206 -4.34 -2.14 1.35
N GLU A 207 -5.15 -1.09 1.37
CA GLU A 207 -6.54 -1.14 0.94
C GLU A 207 -6.78 -0.27 -0.29
N ARG A 208 -6.31 0.99 -0.27
CA ARG A 208 -6.40 1.92 -1.41
C ARG A 208 -5.50 3.13 -1.20
N VAL A 209 -5.23 3.86 -2.27
CA VAL A 209 -4.64 5.19 -2.18
C VAL A 209 -5.62 6.12 -1.47
N LEU A 210 -5.14 6.93 -0.53
CA LEU A 210 -5.99 7.92 0.12
C LEU A 210 -6.32 9.02 -0.91
N PRO A 211 -7.60 9.34 -1.12
CA PRO A 211 -7.97 10.45 -1.97
C PRO A 211 -7.32 11.75 -1.49
N GLY A 212 -6.75 12.53 -2.41
CA GLY A 212 -6.25 13.86 -2.11
C GLY A 212 -7.39 14.83 -1.70
N ALA A 213 -7.03 16.04 -1.29
CA ALA A 213 -7.99 17.10 -0.94
C ALA A 213 -9.02 17.37 -2.06
N ASP A 214 -8.62 17.17 -3.31
CA ASP A 214 -9.45 17.36 -4.49
C ASP A 214 -10.60 16.32 -4.65
N ARG A 215 -10.64 15.28 -3.79
CA ARG A 215 -11.72 14.29 -3.75
C ARG A 215 -12.69 14.45 -2.58
N MET A 216 -12.63 15.54 -1.86
CA MET A 216 -13.77 16.00 -1.09
C MET A 216 -14.77 16.61 -2.09
N TYR A 217 -15.52 15.73 -2.75
CA TYR A 217 -16.61 16.21 -3.59
C TYR A 217 -17.58 17.02 -2.73
N PRO A 218 -18.04 18.20 -3.17
CA PRO A 218 -19.35 18.64 -2.74
C PRO A 218 -20.30 17.47 -3.01
N ASP A 219 -21.22 17.19 -2.09
CA ASP A 219 -22.19 16.13 -2.23
C ASP A 219 -22.89 16.28 -3.58
N THR A 220 -22.50 15.44 -4.56
CA THR A 220 -23.02 15.51 -5.93
C THR A 220 -24.41 14.92 -6.04
N ASP A 221 -24.88 14.25 -4.97
CA ASP A 221 -26.20 13.63 -4.90
C ASP A 221 -27.24 14.60 -4.35
N SER A 222 -26.81 15.73 -3.78
CA SER A 222 -27.69 16.78 -3.26
C SER A 222 -27.54 18.05 -4.11
N ALA A 223 -28.62 18.53 -4.66
CA ALA A 223 -28.64 19.84 -5.31
C ALA A 223 -28.26 20.94 -4.28
N PRO A 224 -27.45 21.93 -4.67
CA PRO A 224 -27.20 23.08 -3.80
C PRO A 224 -28.54 23.71 -3.35
N ILE A 225 -28.71 23.80 -2.04
CA ILE A 225 -29.87 24.50 -1.46
C ILE A 225 -29.49 25.98 -1.39
N PRO A 226 -30.10 26.84 -2.20
CA PRO A 226 -29.85 28.27 -2.07
C PRO A 226 -30.37 28.76 -0.72
N LEU A 227 -29.54 29.45 0.02
CA LEU A 227 -29.95 30.12 1.27
C LEU A 227 -30.50 31.50 0.88
N ASP A 228 -31.80 31.71 1.08
CA ASP A 228 -32.43 33.01 0.91
C ASP A 228 -32.29 33.83 2.18
N GLU A 229 -31.75 35.04 2.07
CA GLU A 229 -31.57 35.94 3.21
C GLU A 229 -32.88 36.25 3.93
N LYS A 230 -34.01 36.34 3.18
CA LYS A 230 -35.33 36.57 3.79
C LYS A 230 -35.77 35.36 4.63
N GLU A 231 -35.55 34.15 4.14
CA GLU A 231 -35.90 32.93 4.83
C GLU A 231 -35.05 32.79 6.12
N ILE A 232 -33.77 33.16 6.05
CA ILE A 232 -32.89 33.24 7.24
C ILE A 232 -33.39 34.27 8.26
N GLU A 233 -33.83 35.44 7.79
CA GLU A 233 -34.38 36.50 8.68
C GLU A 233 -35.69 36.05 9.36
N GLU A 234 -36.61 35.39 8.60
CA GLU A 234 -37.84 34.82 9.13
C GLU A 234 -37.58 33.77 10.22
N ILE A 235 -36.63 32.83 9.94
CA ILE A 235 -36.23 31.81 10.91
C ILE A 235 -35.60 32.42 12.15
N ASN A 236 -34.77 33.47 11.99
CA ASN A 236 -34.13 34.16 13.10
C ASN A 236 -35.15 34.86 14.03
N GLN A 237 -36.27 35.32 13.47
CA GLN A 237 -37.33 35.95 14.30
C GLN A 237 -38.09 34.92 15.15
N ASP A 238 -38.13 33.67 14.71
CA ASP A 238 -38.87 32.59 15.41
C ASP A 238 -37.91 31.67 16.22
N LEU A 239 -36.63 32.02 16.30
CA LEU A 239 -35.67 31.24 17.09
C LEU A 239 -36.03 31.25 18.55
N PRO A 240 -36.14 30.09 19.20
CA PRO A 240 -36.34 30.03 20.64
C PRO A 240 -35.15 30.61 21.39
N LEU A 241 -35.38 31.24 22.55
CA LEU A 241 -34.33 31.78 23.37
C LEU A 241 -33.19 30.76 23.60
N PRO A 242 -31.91 31.23 23.54
CA PRO A 242 -30.75 30.40 23.85
C PRO A 242 -30.91 29.68 25.19
N ILE A 243 -30.40 28.45 25.31
CA ILE A 243 -30.61 27.59 26.47
C ILE A 243 -30.25 28.29 27.79
N HIS A 244 -29.13 29.04 27.84
CA HIS A 244 -28.70 29.78 29.04
C HIS A 244 -29.70 30.86 29.45
N LYS A 245 -30.38 31.52 28.50
CA LYS A 245 -31.43 32.50 28.81
C LYS A 245 -32.76 31.89 29.23
N ARG A 246 -33.02 30.61 28.90
CA ARG A 246 -34.21 29.92 29.37
C ARG A 246 -34.10 29.45 30.82
N PHE A 247 -32.86 29.31 31.35
CA PHE A 247 -32.63 28.97 32.75
C PHE A 247 -32.65 30.21 33.67
N GLU A 248 -32.66 31.42 33.13
CA GLU A 248 -32.73 32.67 33.88
C GLU A 248 -34.21 33.16 34.11
N GLN A 249 -35.17 32.49 33.47
CA GLN A 249 -36.62 32.67 33.66
C GLN A 249 -37.20 31.68 34.67
#